data_74ab4a61d6d0b2c7c9918ea6ec1749a9
#
_entry.id   74ab4a61d6d0b2c7c9918ea6ec1749a9
#
_cell.length_a   1.000
_cell.length_b   1.000
_cell.length_c   1.000
_cell.angle_alpha   90.00
_cell.angle_beta   90.00
_cell.angle_gamma   90.00
#
_symmetry.space_group_name_H-M   'P 1'
#
loop_
_entity.id
_entity.type
_entity.pdbx_description
1 polymer ?
#
loop_
_entity_poly.entity_id
_entity_poly.type
_entity_poly.pdbx_seq_one_letter_code
_entity_poly.pdbx_strand_id
1 'polypeptide(L)'
;MQVIPLKPLDNKTLEEIGLDWHTNDDMSSYIADEMVVVSQKEADAYYDACNELYDMFVETAEEAIKNDRFFELDIPNALIPMIKQSFEEEVHWHIYGRFDLAGGLDGKPIKLLEFNADTPTMLYETALIQWALLKANGYDENKQFNNLYEALGENFKRMVTLGEDTSRFEEMYEGWKILFSSVRGNIEEERTMRFLQDAAQSVGFETDFSYIDEVEFNVEEGVFKNGLNYEFLFKLIPWENIAIDEPELALLMQGMMENKNTIFLNPAYTILFQSKRFLKLLWDRYPNHPLLLETSYEPLSNKKQIKKVAFGREGANSEIFEASMQSLLKTDGVYSNHKPVYQEFYELNSHNGLYYQPNVFFAYESCALGFRKGGLILDNFSKFVSHMLQ
;
A
#
# COMPACT_ATOMS: atom_id res chain seq x y z
N MET A 1 -18.37 3.72 -17.65
CA MET A 1 -17.60 2.55 -17.18
C MET A 1 -18.37 1.29 -17.58
N GLN A 2 -17.71 0.37 -18.23
CA GLN A 2 -18.29 -0.93 -18.59
C GLN A 2 -17.97 -1.94 -17.47
N VAL A 3 -18.99 -2.61 -16.98
CA VAL A 3 -18.90 -3.68 -15.99
C VAL A 3 -19.55 -4.93 -16.54
N ILE A 4 -18.88 -6.06 -16.46
CA ILE A 4 -19.33 -7.34 -16.97
C ILE A 4 -19.51 -8.34 -15.81
N PRO A 5 -20.65 -9.05 -15.73
CA PRO A 5 -20.85 -10.06 -14.68
C PRO A 5 -19.90 -11.23 -14.89
N LEU A 6 -19.42 -11.80 -13.77
CA LEU A 6 -18.61 -13.02 -13.70
C LEU A 6 -19.34 -14.09 -12.92
N LYS A 7 -19.08 -15.36 -13.27
CA LYS A 7 -19.39 -16.49 -12.41
C LYS A 7 -18.34 -16.47 -11.26
N PRO A 8 -18.77 -16.40 -10.00
CA PRO A 8 -17.84 -16.40 -8.89
C PRO A 8 -17.09 -17.73 -8.78
N LEU A 9 -15.88 -17.68 -8.21
CA LEU A 9 -15.20 -18.87 -7.72
C LEU A 9 -15.91 -19.34 -6.44
N ASP A 10 -15.98 -20.66 -6.23
CA ASP A 10 -16.49 -21.20 -4.97
C ASP A 10 -15.44 -21.02 -3.84
N ASN A 11 -15.92 -21.02 -2.58
CA ASN A 11 -15.08 -20.76 -1.42
C ASN A 11 -13.92 -21.76 -1.31
N LYS A 12 -14.12 -23.02 -1.66
CA LYS A 12 -13.06 -24.01 -1.63
C LYS A 12 -11.94 -23.69 -2.62
N THR A 13 -12.29 -23.26 -3.82
CA THR A 13 -11.30 -22.79 -4.81
C THR A 13 -10.54 -21.56 -4.31
N LEU A 14 -11.22 -20.60 -3.66
CA LEU A 14 -10.58 -19.43 -3.09
C LEU A 14 -9.59 -19.81 -1.97
N GLU A 15 -9.98 -20.73 -1.07
CA GLU A 15 -9.11 -21.27 -0.01
C GLU A 15 -7.91 -22.03 -0.59
N GLU A 16 -8.10 -22.85 -1.64
CA GLU A 16 -7.02 -23.55 -2.34
C GLU A 16 -6.00 -22.62 -2.98
N ILE A 17 -6.44 -21.42 -3.43
CA ILE A 17 -5.54 -20.36 -3.92
C ILE A 17 -4.86 -19.65 -2.75
N GLY A 18 -5.44 -19.65 -1.55
CA GLY A 18 -4.92 -19.01 -0.34
C GLY A 18 -5.70 -17.79 0.14
N LEU A 19 -6.88 -17.51 -0.43
CA LEU A 19 -7.76 -16.44 0.03
C LEU A 19 -8.72 -16.97 1.12
N ASP A 20 -8.27 -17.03 2.35
CA ASP A 20 -9.05 -17.57 3.48
C ASP A 20 -10.09 -16.55 4.01
N TRP A 21 -9.96 -15.25 3.67
CA TRP A 21 -10.89 -14.16 4.08
C TRP A 21 -11.92 -13.81 2.99
N HIS A 22 -12.31 -14.78 2.19
CA HIS A 22 -13.26 -14.60 1.08
C HIS A 22 -14.68 -14.18 1.48
N THR A 23 -15.02 -14.27 2.77
CA THR A 23 -16.34 -13.94 3.32
C THR A 23 -16.22 -12.90 4.42
N ASN A 24 -16.93 -11.79 4.27
CA ASN A 24 -17.00 -10.73 5.28
C ASN A 24 -17.76 -11.16 6.54
N ASP A 25 -17.65 -10.41 7.63
CA ASP A 25 -18.35 -10.67 8.91
C ASP A 25 -19.89 -10.70 8.77
N ASP A 26 -20.43 -9.97 7.79
CA ASP A 26 -21.86 -9.98 7.46
C ASP A 26 -22.30 -11.16 6.58
N MET A 27 -21.42 -12.12 6.35
CA MET A 27 -21.60 -13.29 5.49
C MET A 27 -21.69 -12.95 3.99
N SER A 28 -21.43 -11.74 3.56
CA SER A 28 -21.32 -11.39 2.15
C SER A 28 -19.98 -11.83 1.56
N SER A 29 -19.96 -12.11 0.26
CA SER A 29 -18.69 -12.40 -0.44
C SER A 29 -17.84 -11.13 -0.50
N TYR A 30 -16.56 -11.24 -0.14
CA TYR A 30 -15.57 -10.19 -0.30
C TYR A 30 -15.20 -9.95 -1.77
N ILE A 31 -15.20 -11.00 -2.59
CA ILE A 31 -14.94 -10.90 -4.03
C ILE A 31 -16.24 -10.60 -4.78
N ALA A 32 -16.22 -9.60 -5.64
CA ALA A 32 -17.36 -9.26 -6.49
C ALA A 32 -17.53 -10.27 -7.64
N ASP A 33 -18.78 -10.50 -8.04
CA ASP A 33 -19.19 -11.34 -9.16
C ASP A 33 -19.25 -10.55 -10.48
N GLU A 34 -18.31 -9.64 -10.66
CA GLU A 34 -18.21 -8.77 -11.84
C GLU A 34 -16.77 -8.30 -12.06
N MET A 35 -16.50 -7.78 -13.24
CA MET A 35 -15.23 -7.13 -13.56
C MET A 35 -15.42 -5.80 -14.28
N VAL A 36 -14.45 -4.91 -14.11
CA VAL A 36 -14.35 -3.65 -14.85
C VAL A 36 -13.60 -3.89 -16.15
N VAL A 37 -14.14 -3.41 -17.27
CA VAL A 37 -13.44 -3.41 -18.56
C VAL A 37 -12.64 -2.12 -18.67
N VAL A 38 -11.34 -2.25 -18.89
CA VAL A 38 -10.37 -1.16 -18.98
C VAL A 38 -9.74 -1.20 -20.37
N SER A 39 -9.68 -0.08 -21.07
CA SER A 39 -8.94 0.01 -22.32
C SER A 39 -7.43 0.06 -22.07
N GLN A 40 -6.63 -0.35 -23.06
CA GLN A 40 -5.16 -0.24 -22.95
C GLN A 40 -4.72 1.20 -22.62
N LYS A 41 -5.35 2.19 -23.26
CA LYS A 41 -5.07 3.61 -23.01
C LYS A 41 -5.32 4.03 -21.55
N GLU A 42 -6.37 3.50 -20.92
CA GLU A 42 -6.68 3.78 -19.51
C GLU A 42 -5.68 3.08 -18.59
N ALA A 43 -5.29 1.83 -18.91
CA ALA A 43 -4.25 1.13 -18.17
C ALA A 43 -2.89 1.83 -18.25
N ASP A 44 -2.48 2.27 -19.45
CA ASP A 44 -1.26 3.05 -19.65
C ASP A 44 -1.31 4.37 -18.86
N ALA A 45 -2.48 5.03 -18.80
CA ALA A 45 -2.64 6.26 -18.03
C ALA A 45 -2.50 6.04 -16.52
N TYR A 46 -2.98 4.91 -15.97
CA TYR A 46 -2.74 4.53 -14.57
C TYR A 46 -1.26 4.23 -14.32
N TYR A 47 -0.61 3.51 -15.26
CA TYR A 47 0.82 3.22 -15.17
C TYR A 47 1.64 4.51 -15.10
N ASP A 48 1.45 5.42 -16.06
CA ASP A 48 2.19 6.69 -16.12
C ASP A 48 1.91 7.57 -14.90
N ALA A 49 0.64 7.67 -14.48
CA ALA A 49 0.25 8.51 -13.35
C ALA A 49 0.90 8.08 -12.03
N CYS A 50 0.97 6.77 -11.75
CA CYS A 50 1.55 6.30 -10.49
C CYS A 50 3.08 6.37 -10.49
N ASN A 51 3.74 6.20 -11.63
CA ASN A 51 5.18 6.42 -11.75
C ASN A 51 5.52 7.90 -11.50
N GLU A 52 4.80 8.84 -12.14
CA GLU A 52 4.97 10.28 -11.89
C GLU A 52 4.68 10.65 -10.42
N LEU A 53 3.63 10.10 -9.84
CA LEU A 53 3.30 10.33 -8.43
C LEU A 53 4.41 9.84 -7.51
N TYR A 54 5.01 8.67 -7.76
CA TYR A 54 6.08 8.15 -6.92
C TYR A 54 7.28 9.10 -6.89
N ASP A 55 7.71 9.60 -8.05
CA ASP A 55 8.79 10.58 -8.14
C ASP A 55 8.45 11.86 -7.34
N MET A 56 7.21 12.35 -7.46
CA MET A 56 6.73 13.51 -6.69
C MET A 56 6.76 13.25 -5.17
N PHE A 57 6.42 12.04 -4.74
CA PHE A 57 6.50 11.64 -3.32
C PHE A 57 7.95 11.65 -2.83
N VAL A 58 8.88 11.06 -3.57
CA VAL A 58 10.31 11.03 -3.21
C VAL A 58 10.89 12.44 -3.10
N GLU A 59 10.69 13.27 -4.11
CA GLU A 59 11.18 14.66 -4.09
C GLU A 59 10.58 15.51 -2.95
N THR A 60 9.30 15.28 -2.64
CA THR A 60 8.63 16.01 -1.53
C THR A 60 9.11 15.50 -0.17
N ALA A 61 9.43 14.20 -0.04
CA ALA A 61 9.99 13.63 1.18
C ALA A 61 11.40 14.17 1.46
N GLU A 62 12.23 14.28 0.43
CA GLU A 62 13.56 14.91 0.57
C GLU A 62 13.46 16.32 1.18
N GLU A 63 12.54 17.14 0.64
CA GLU A 63 12.29 18.48 1.17
C GLU A 63 11.74 18.47 2.60
N ALA A 64 10.79 17.58 2.88
CA ALA A 64 10.18 17.44 4.21
C ALA A 64 11.21 17.03 5.28
N ILE A 65 12.09 16.08 4.96
CA ILE A 65 13.17 15.62 5.83
C ILE A 65 14.19 16.73 6.07
N LYS A 66 14.63 17.40 4.99
CA LYS A 66 15.59 18.51 5.06
C LYS A 66 15.12 19.68 5.92
N ASN A 67 13.81 19.94 5.93
CA ASN A 67 13.20 21.03 6.67
C ASN A 67 12.52 20.60 7.99
N ASP A 68 12.77 19.38 8.47
CA ASP A 68 12.22 18.82 9.72
C ASP A 68 10.68 18.93 9.83
N ARG A 69 9.94 18.72 8.73
CA ARG A 69 8.49 18.90 8.68
C ARG A 69 7.67 17.72 9.27
N PHE A 70 8.27 16.89 10.11
CA PHE A 70 7.69 15.66 10.66
C PHE A 70 6.44 15.91 11.52
N PHE A 71 6.46 16.98 12.33
CA PHE A 71 5.33 17.33 13.20
C PHE A 71 4.07 17.67 12.41
N GLU A 72 4.20 18.30 11.24
CA GLU A 72 3.07 18.60 10.36
C GLU A 72 2.40 17.34 9.85
N LEU A 73 3.18 16.28 9.65
CA LEU A 73 2.74 14.99 9.10
C LEU A 73 2.19 14.02 10.14
N ASP A 74 2.14 14.43 11.42
CA ASP A 74 1.75 13.59 12.55
C ASP A 74 2.70 12.41 12.81
N ILE A 75 3.98 12.56 12.43
CA ILE A 75 5.00 11.54 12.60
C ILE A 75 5.41 11.43 14.08
N PRO A 76 5.40 10.22 14.68
CA PRO A 76 5.93 10.01 16.01
C PRO A 76 7.43 10.36 16.10
N ASN A 77 7.82 11.15 17.10
CA ASN A 77 9.19 11.62 17.25
C ASN A 77 10.24 10.49 17.33
N ALA A 78 9.87 9.35 17.90
CA ALA A 78 10.76 8.18 18.01
C ALA A 78 11.20 7.63 16.64
N LEU A 79 10.44 7.87 15.57
CA LEU A 79 10.78 7.37 14.23
C LEU A 79 11.69 8.31 13.44
N ILE A 80 11.84 9.58 13.85
CA ILE A 80 12.59 10.59 13.07
C ILE A 80 14.02 10.15 12.75
N PRO A 81 14.82 9.60 13.68
CA PRO A 81 16.17 9.14 13.35
C PRO A 81 16.16 8.03 12.29
N MET A 82 15.28 7.03 12.44
CA MET A 82 15.15 5.93 11.48
C MET A 82 14.66 6.39 10.11
N ILE A 83 13.75 7.37 10.05
CA ILE A 83 13.28 7.97 8.80
C ILE A 83 14.45 8.62 8.06
N LYS A 84 15.24 9.47 8.75
CA LYS A 84 16.38 10.15 8.16
C LYS A 84 17.42 9.15 7.67
N GLN A 85 17.81 8.19 8.49
CA GLN A 85 18.80 7.18 8.13
C GLN A 85 18.30 6.34 6.94
N SER A 86 17.08 5.83 7.00
CA SER A 86 16.56 4.97 5.93
C SER A 86 16.32 5.71 4.61
N PHE A 87 16.17 7.02 4.63
CA PHE A 87 16.06 7.82 3.39
C PHE A 87 17.43 8.17 2.80
N GLU A 88 18.46 8.35 3.63
CA GLU A 88 19.82 8.71 3.20
C GLU A 88 20.63 7.50 2.72
N GLU A 89 20.41 6.31 3.29
CA GLU A 89 21.17 5.09 2.99
C GLU A 89 20.44 4.24 1.95
N GLU A 90 20.99 4.09 0.73
CA GLU A 90 20.40 3.38 -0.42
C GLU A 90 20.04 1.90 -0.14
N VAL A 91 20.63 1.29 0.90
CA VAL A 91 20.33 -0.10 1.28
C VAL A 91 18.92 -0.29 1.83
N HIS A 92 18.25 0.79 2.26
CA HIS A 92 16.87 0.78 2.75
C HIS A 92 15.89 0.91 1.58
N TRP A 93 15.62 -0.22 0.92
CA TRP A 93 14.85 -0.28 -0.32
C TRP A 93 13.35 -0.37 -0.10
N HIS A 94 12.56 0.42 -0.83
CA HIS A 94 11.10 0.33 -0.82
C HIS A 94 10.66 -0.83 -1.72
N ILE A 95 10.08 -1.87 -1.12
CA ILE A 95 9.72 -3.08 -1.87
C ILE A 95 8.42 -2.88 -2.64
N TYR A 96 7.37 -2.35 -1.98
CA TYR A 96 6.09 -2.14 -2.64
C TYR A 96 5.20 -1.14 -1.92
N GLY A 97 4.25 -0.60 -2.68
CA GLY A 97 3.18 0.25 -2.17
C GLY A 97 1.94 0.14 -3.05
N ARG A 98 0.84 0.79 -2.66
CA ARG A 98 -0.42 0.82 -3.41
C ARG A 98 -0.98 2.23 -3.43
N PHE A 99 -1.11 2.79 -4.64
CA PHE A 99 -1.82 4.04 -4.87
C PHE A 99 -3.32 3.80 -4.92
N ASP A 100 -4.07 4.52 -4.13
CA ASP A 100 -5.53 4.54 -4.16
C ASP A 100 -5.98 5.81 -4.88
N LEU A 101 -6.72 5.62 -5.98
CA LEU A 101 -7.01 6.66 -6.95
C LEU A 101 -8.52 6.89 -7.13
N ALA A 102 -8.88 7.96 -7.81
CA ALA A 102 -10.21 8.22 -8.33
C ALA A 102 -10.15 8.58 -9.83
N GLY A 103 -11.22 8.35 -10.57
CA GLY A 103 -11.28 8.65 -12.01
C GLY A 103 -10.53 7.63 -12.87
N GLY A 104 -9.97 8.07 -13.98
CA GLY A 104 -9.19 7.27 -14.94
C GLY A 104 -10.01 6.49 -15.95
N LEU A 105 -11.30 6.29 -15.75
CA LEU A 105 -12.21 5.62 -16.69
C LEU A 105 -13.17 6.63 -17.32
N ASP A 106 -13.70 6.30 -18.52
CA ASP A 106 -14.64 7.14 -19.29
C ASP A 106 -14.14 8.58 -19.51
N GLY A 107 -12.83 8.76 -19.63
CA GLY A 107 -12.22 10.07 -19.84
C GLY A 107 -12.20 10.98 -18.59
N LYS A 108 -12.57 10.47 -17.42
CA LYS A 108 -12.40 11.21 -16.15
C LYS A 108 -10.91 11.33 -15.82
N PRO A 109 -10.42 12.49 -15.37
CA PRO A 109 -9.05 12.63 -14.90
C PRO A 109 -8.75 11.68 -13.73
N ILE A 110 -7.52 11.14 -13.71
CA ILE A 110 -7.00 10.40 -12.56
C ILE A 110 -6.69 11.38 -11.44
N LYS A 111 -7.08 11.03 -10.20
CA LYS A 111 -6.80 11.82 -9.01
C LYS A 111 -6.26 10.93 -7.89
N LEU A 112 -5.20 11.40 -7.24
CA LEU A 112 -4.62 10.75 -6.07
C LEU A 112 -5.51 10.95 -4.84
N LEU A 113 -5.89 9.85 -4.19
CA LEU A 113 -6.60 9.87 -2.91
C LEU A 113 -5.66 9.62 -1.74
N GLU A 114 -4.74 8.65 -1.86
CA GLU A 114 -3.72 8.31 -0.87
C GLU A 114 -2.69 7.34 -1.45
N PHE A 115 -1.54 7.21 -0.78
CA PHE A 115 -0.53 6.21 -1.09
C PHE A 115 -0.27 5.36 0.15
N ASN A 116 -0.65 4.10 0.10
CA ASN A 116 -0.35 3.10 1.12
C ASN A 116 1.03 2.52 0.83
N ALA A 117 2.06 3.07 1.47
CA ALA A 117 3.46 2.80 1.14
C ALA A 117 4.18 1.88 2.14
N ASP A 118 3.61 1.68 3.34
CA ASP A 118 4.25 0.86 4.38
C ASP A 118 3.73 -0.59 4.38
N THR A 119 2.42 -0.77 4.58
CA THR A 119 1.80 -2.08 4.81
C THR A 119 0.53 -2.32 3.97
N PRO A 120 0.53 -2.07 2.64
CA PRO A 120 -0.67 -2.32 1.85
C PRO A 120 -0.98 -3.81 1.72
N THR A 121 -2.26 -4.15 1.83
CA THR A 121 -2.82 -5.48 1.55
C THR A 121 -3.43 -5.55 0.15
N MET A 122 -4.19 -6.59 -0.20
CA MET A 122 -4.79 -6.89 -1.51
C MET A 122 -3.79 -7.48 -2.54
N LEU A 123 -2.66 -8.04 -2.11
CA LEU A 123 -1.70 -8.67 -3.03
C LEU A 123 -2.30 -9.92 -3.68
N TYR A 124 -2.92 -10.81 -2.88
CA TYR A 124 -3.56 -12.03 -3.36
C TYR A 124 -4.67 -11.76 -4.36
N GLU A 125 -5.54 -10.83 -4.02
CA GLU A 125 -6.66 -10.45 -4.86
C GLU A 125 -6.18 -9.95 -6.22
N THR A 126 -5.19 -9.07 -6.20
CA THR A 126 -4.69 -8.41 -7.41
C THR A 126 -3.80 -9.34 -8.24
N ALA A 127 -2.90 -10.12 -7.63
CA ALA A 127 -2.01 -10.99 -8.37
C ALA A 127 -2.70 -12.27 -8.85
N LEU A 128 -3.48 -12.93 -7.99
CA LEU A 128 -3.94 -14.30 -8.21
C LEU A 128 -5.45 -14.42 -8.44
N ILE A 129 -6.28 -13.79 -7.57
CA ILE A 129 -7.72 -14.00 -7.62
C ILE A 129 -8.33 -13.44 -8.90
N GLN A 130 -7.96 -12.21 -9.30
CA GLN A 130 -8.48 -11.66 -10.56
C GLN A 130 -8.04 -12.45 -11.79
N TRP A 131 -6.81 -12.97 -11.80
CA TRP A 131 -6.32 -13.89 -12.84
C TRP A 131 -7.16 -15.17 -12.89
N ALA A 132 -7.37 -15.84 -11.74
CA ALA A 132 -8.16 -17.05 -11.63
C ALA A 132 -9.63 -16.84 -12.06
N LEU A 133 -10.21 -15.67 -11.71
CA LEU A 133 -11.58 -15.31 -12.11
C LEU A 133 -11.71 -15.18 -13.64
N LEU A 134 -10.78 -14.52 -14.33
CA LEU A 134 -10.80 -14.43 -15.78
C LEU A 134 -10.74 -15.80 -16.41
N LYS A 135 -9.79 -16.63 -15.99
CA LYS A 135 -9.58 -17.97 -16.49
C LYS A 135 -10.81 -18.86 -16.28
N ALA A 136 -11.41 -18.86 -15.08
CA ALA A 136 -12.60 -19.65 -14.77
C ALA A 136 -13.83 -19.23 -15.58
N ASN A 137 -13.87 -17.98 -16.06
CA ASN A 137 -14.94 -17.44 -16.89
C ASN A 137 -14.64 -17.54 -18.41
N GLY A 138 -13.53 -18.18 -18.80
CA GLY A 138 -13.16 -18.40 -20.20
C GLY A 138 -12.63 -17.15 -20.91
N TYR A 139 -12.21 -16.14 -20.19
CA TYR A 139 -11.49 -14.99 -20.72
C TYR A 139 -9.99 -15.30 -20.81
N ASP A 140 -9.28 -14.51 -21.63
CA ASP A 140 -7.84 -14.56 -21.71
C ASP A 140 -7.23 -13.93 -20.44
N GLU A 141 -6.62 -14.76 -19.61
CA GLU A 141 -6.00 -14.38 -18.35
C GLU A 141 -4.81 -13.46 -18.50
N ASN A 142 -4.23 -13.33 -19.71
CA ASN A 142 -3.15 -12.39 -19.99
C ASN A 142 -3.67 -10.96 -20.26
N LYS A 143 -4.98 -10.79 -20.41
CA LYS A 143 -5.60 -9.49 -20.60
C LYS A 143 -5.86 -8.76 -19.29
N GLN A 144 -4.81 -8.53 -18.51
CA GLN A 144 -4.82 -7.75 -17.29
C GLN A 144 -3.59 -6.83 -17.21
N PHE A 145 -3.73 -5.67 -16.58
CA PHE A 145 -2.59 -4.94 -16.07
C PHE A 145 -2.21 -5.57 -14.72
N ASN A 146 -1.44 -6.62 -14.79
CA ASN A 146 -1.10 -7.47 -13.64
C ASN A 146 0.23 -8.19 -13.85
N ASN A 147 1.29 -7.57 -13.41
CA ASN A 147 2.66 -8.12 -13.35
C ASN A 147 3.20 -8.09 -11.92
N LEU A 148 2.27 -8.17 -10.92
CA LEU A 148 2.63 -7.88 -9.53
C LEU A 148 3.64 -8.87 -8.95
N TYR A 149 3.45 -10.16 -9.20
CA TYR A 149 4.32 -11.20 -8.64
C TYR A 149 5.74 -11.10 -9.18
N GLU A 150 5.89 -10.98 -10.50
CA GLU A 150 7.16 -10.85 -11.18
C GLU A 150 7.86 -9.54 -10.80
N ALA A 151 7.11 -8.44 -10.72
CA ALA A 151 7.64 -7.13 -10.33
C ALA A 151 8.19 -7.14 -8.90
N LEU A 152 7.52 -7.82 -7.97
CA LEU A 152 8.00 -7.99 -6.60
C LEU A 152 9.30 -8.79 -6.58
N GLY A 153 9.38 -9.92 -7.29
CA GLY A 153 10.61 -10.70 -7.39
C GLY A 153 11.77 -9.89 -7.94
N GLU A 154 11.56 -9.17 -9.05
CA GLU A 154 12.57 -8.29 -9.61
C GLU A 154 12.95 -7.14 -8.66
N ASN A 155 11.99 -6.59 -7.89
CA ASN A 155 12.29 -5.53 -6.93
C ASN A 155 13.10 -6.03 -5.72
N PHE A 156 12.90 -7.27 -5.28
CA PHE A 156 13.80 -7.91 -4.31
C PHE A 156 15.24 -8.03 -4.85
N LYS A 157 15.44 -8.36 -6.13
CA LYS A 157 16.78 -8.36 -6.72
C LYS A 157 17.38 -6.95 -6.76
N ARG A 158 16.58 -5.91 -7.08
CA ARG A 158 17.04 -4.51 -7.08
C ARG A 158 17.51 -4.05 -5.71
N MET A 159 16.91 -4.54 -4.65
CA MET A 159 17.36 -4.26 -3.27
C MET A 159 18.82 -4.69 -3.06
N VAL A 160 19.27 -5.78 -3.67
CA VAL A 160 20.66 -6.27 -3.59
C VAL A 160 21.57 -5.54 -4.58
N THR A 161 21.09 -5.32 -5.80
CA THR A 161 21.91 -4.68 -6.85
C THR A 161 21.93 -3.15 -6.73
N LEU A 162 21.12 -2.58 -5.83
CA LEU A 162 20.95 -1.13 -5.63
C LEU A 162 20.66 -0.38 -6.94
N GLY A 163 19.84 -0.96 -7.82
CA GLY A 163 19.54 -0.36 -9.10
C GLY A 163 18.76 -1.22 -10.09
N GLU A 164 18.77 -0.77 -11.35
CA GLU A 164 17.97 -1.36 -12.43
C GLU A 164 18.53 -2.69 -12.95
N ASP A 165 19.86 -2.87 -12.94
CA ASP A 165 20.52 -4.06 -13.50
C ASP A 165 20.46 -5.25 -12.52
N THR A 166 19.36 -5.97 -12.56
CA THR A 166 19.12 -7.17 -11.73
C THR A 166 19.90 -8.40 -12.23
N SER A 167 20.55 -8.35 -13.40
CA SER A 167 21.34 -9.48 -13.93
C SER A 167 22.56 -9.79 -13.06
N ARG A 168 23.01 -8.83 -12.25
CA ARG A 168 24.13 -8.97 -11.32
C ARG A 168 23.74 -9.57 -9.97
N PHE A 169 22.47 -9.91 -9.77
CA PHE A 169 21.97 -10.40 -8.49
C PHE A 169 22.79 -11.60 -7.96
N GLU A 170 23.01 -12.64 -8.77
CA GLU A 170 23.76 -13.83 -8.34
C GLU A 170 25.24 -13.53 -8.02
N GLU A 171 25.83 -12.51 -8.66
CA GLU A 171 27.20 -12.06 -8.36
C GLU A 171 27.28 -11.32 -7.02
N MET A 172 26.25 -10.53 -6.69
CA MET A 172 26.23 -9.62 -5.54
C MET A 172 25.59 -10.23 -4.30
N TYR A 173 24.73 -11.24 -4.46
CA TYR A 173 24.00 -11.86 -3.37
C TYR A 173 24.90 -12.76 -2.53
N GLU A 174 25.10 -12.40 -1.27
CA GLU A 174 25.99 -13.09 -0.33
C GLU A 174 25.25 -14.09 0.59
N GLY A 175 24.01 -14.47 0.26
CA GLY A 175 23.21 -15.40 1.08
C GLY A 175 22.49 -14.73 2.25
N TRP A 176 22.24 -13.43 2.17
CA TRP A 176 21.45 -12.69 3.16
C TRP A 176 20.02 -13.23 3.26
N LYS A 177 19.52 -13.31 4.50
CA LYS A 177 18.23 -13.92 4.82
C LYS A 177 17.18 -12.87 5.13
N ILE A 178 15.96 -13.11 4.65
CA ILE A 178 14.82 -12.27 4.96
C ILE A 178 13.88 -13.03 5.91
N LEU A 179 13.63 -12.47 7.09
CA LEU A 179 12.56 -12.92 7.98
C LEU A 179 11.28 -12.11 7.66
N PHE A 180 10.24 -12.80 7.21
CA PHE A 180 8.91 -12.21 7.02
C PHE A 180 8.11 -12.34 8.31
N SER A 181 7.40 -11.26 8.70
CA SER A 181 6.74 -11.23 9.99
C SER A 181 5.40 -10.48 9.96
N SER A 182 4.38 -11.07 10.59
CA SER A 182 3.08 -10.45 10.82
C SER A 182 2.62 -10.61 12.27
N VAL A 183 1.54 -9.96 12.64
CA VAL A 183 0.86 -10.17 13.92
C VAL A 183 0.09 -11.49 13.87
N ARG A 184 0.08 -12.23 14.97
CA ARG A 184 -0.70 -13.46 15.10
C ARG A 184 -2.20 -13.16 15.11
N GLY A 185 -2.96 -14.00 14.41
CA GLY A 185 -4.43 -13.93 14.40
C GLY A 185 -5.05 -13.04 13.32
N ASN A 186 -4.24 -12.42 12.47
CA ASN A 186 -4.70 -11.74 11.27
C ASN A 186 -4.29 -12.55 10.03
N ILE A 187 -5.24 -13.30 9.46
CA ILE A 187 -4.98 -14.22 8.34
C ILE A 187 -4.61 -13.47 7.05
N GLU A 188 -5.21 -12.31 6.77
CA GLU A 188 -4.90 -11.50 5.60
C GLU A 188 -3.45 -10.99 5.66
N GLU A 189 -3.00 -10.50 6.81
CA GLU A 189 -1.62 -10.05 7.00
C GLU A 189 -0.63 -11.22 6.90
N GLU A 190 -0.93 -12.36 7.52
CA GLU A 190 -0.08 -13.55 7.40
C GLU A 190 0.07 -13.96 5.94
N ARG A 191 -1.04 -14.08 5.21
CA ARG A 191 -1.03 -14.45 3.79
C ARG A 191 -0.31 -13.42 2.93
N THR A 192 -0.47 -12.13 3.21
CA THR A 192 0.29 -11.06 2.55
C THR A 192 1.80 -11.28 2.73
N MET A 193 2.26 -11.59 3.95
CA MET A 193 3.68 -11.88 4.20
C MET A 193 4.14 -13.17 3.52
N ARG A 194 3.30 -14.22 3.48
CA ARG A 194 3.61 -15.47 2.77
C ARG A 194 3.74 -15.25 1.26
N PHE A 195 2.90 -14.40 0.68
CA PHE A 195 2.97 -14.05 -0.73
C PHE A 195 4.29 -13.33 -1.07
N LEU A 196 4.68 -12.35 -0.24
CA LEU A 196 5.94 -11.63 -0.39
C LEU A 196 7.15 -12.57 -0.17
N GLN A 197 7.05 -13.49 0.79
CA GLN A 197 8.04 -14.53 1.02
C GLN A 197 8.24 -15.41 -0.21
N ASP A 198 7.14 -15.88 -0.81
CA ASP A 198 7.18 -16.71 -2.02
C ASP A 198 7.81 -15.95 -3.20
N ALA A 199 7.45 -14.68 -3.40
CA ALA A 199 8.05 -13.83 -4.42
C ALA A 199 9.57 -13.67 -4.23
N ALA A 200 10.05 -13.47 -3.00
CA ALA A 200 11.48 -13.39 -2.71
C ALA A 200 12.20 -14.75 -2.91
N GLN A 201 11.57 -15.85 -2.50
CA GLN A 201 12.10 -17.21 -2.72
C GLN A 201 12.21 -17.54 -4.21
N SER A 202 11.22 -17.13 -5.01
CA SER A 202 11.19 -17.42 -6.45
C SER A 202 12.41 -16.87 -7.22
N VAL A 203 13.04 -15.83 -6.65
CA VAL A 203 14.24 -15.18 -7.24
C VAL A 203 15.53 -15.52 -6.50
N GLY A 204 15.49 -16.44 -5.55
CA GLY A 204 16.69 -17.05 -4.95
C GLY A 204 17.06 -16.57 -3.54
N PHE A 205 16.22 -15.77 -2.86
CA PHE A 205 16.50 -15.42 -1.46
C PHE A 205 16.26 -16.59 -0.50
N GLU A 206 17.14 -16.70 0.50
CA GLU A 206 16.86 -17.50 1.69
C GLU A 206 15.87 -16.74 2.58
N THR A 207 14.75 -17.38 2.93
CA THR A 207 13.68 -16.71 3.70
C THR A 207 13.10 -17.62 4.77
N ASP A 208 12.52 -17.02 5.78
CA ASP A 208 11.68 -17.69 6.77
C ASP A 208 10.49 -16.78 7.16
N PHE A 209 9.52 -17.34 7.87
CA PHE A 209 8.38 -16.60 8.41
C PHE A 209 8.29 -16.83 9.93
N SER A 210 7.98 -15.75 10.67
CA SER A 210 7.69 -15.81 12.11
C SER A 210 6.56 -14.84 12.46
N TYR A 211 5.79 -15.15 13.49
CA TYR A 211 4.97 -14.11 14.10
C TYR A 211 5.88 -13.19 14.92
N ILE A 212 5.52 -11.91 15.00
CA ILE A 212 6.39 -10.90 15.63
C ILE A 212 6.68 -11.17 17.11
N ASP A 213 5.77 -11.84 17.81
CA ASP A 213 5.91 -12.25 19.21
C ASP A 213 6.90 -13.41 19.43
N GLU A 214 7.39 -14.03 18.34
CA GLU A 214 8.42 -15.07 18.35
C GLU A 214 9.76 -14.58 17.81
N VAL A 215 9.85 -13.32 17.38
CA VAL A 215 11.08 -12.71 16.87
C VAL A 215 11.92 -12.16 18.02
N GLU A 216 13.19 -12.53 18.05
CA GLU A 216 14.15 -12.03 19.04
C GLU A 216 14.90 -10.83 18.47
N PHE A 217 14.92 -9.71 19.21
CA PHE A 217 15.57 -8.46 18.82
C PHE A 217 16.79 -8.22 19.72
N ASN A 218 17.96 -8.06 19.12
CA ASN A 218 19.22 -7.77 19.81
C ASN A 218 19.91 -6.59 19.13
N VAL A 219 20.11 -5.50 19.88
CA VAL A 219 20.70 -4.25 19.33
C VAL A 219 22.10 -4.47 18.77
N GLU A 220 22.89 -5.36 19.39
CA GLU A 220 24.29 -5.61 18.99
C GLU A 220 24.43 -6.65 17.87
N GLU A 221 23.45 -7.53 17.69
CA GLU A 221 23.57 -8.69 16.83
C GLU A 221 22.49 -8.78 15.74
N GLY A 222 21.38 -8.03 15.86
CA GLY A 222 20.29 -7.97 14.88
C GLY A 222 19.07 -8.80 15.27
N VAL A 223 18.36 -9.33 14.27
CA VAL A 223 17.11 -10.08 14.41
C VAL A 223 17.36 -11.58 14.34
N PHE A 224 16.72 -12.33 15.27
CA PHE A 224 16.86 -13.78 15.33
C PHE A 224 15.51 -14.49 15.38
N LYS A 225 15.51 -15.71 14.86
CA LYS A 225 14.47 -16.72 15.05
C LYS A 225 15.13 -18.08 15.30
N ASN A 226 14.83 -18.72 16.43
CA ASN A 226 15.39 -20.03 16.80
C ASN A 226 16.93 -20.08 16.73
N GLY A 227 17.60 -18.99 17.12
CA GLY A 227 19.06 -18.86 17.10
C GLY A 227 19.69 -18.63 15.72
N LEU A 228 18.89 -18.46 14.66
CA LEU A 228 19.37 -18.05 13.32
C LEU A 228 19.21 -16.54 13.17
N ASN A 229 20.26 -15.88 12.66
CA ASN A 229 20.28 -14.45 12.39
C ASN A 229 19.70 -14.16 11.00
N TYR A 230 19.04 -12.98 10.85
CA TYR A 230 18.46 -12.48 9.62
C TYR A 230 18.88 -11.03 9.40
N GLU A 231 19.47 -10.75 8.25
CA GLU A 231 19.92 -9.40 7.85
C GLU A 231 18.75 -8.47 7.51
N PHE A 232 17.63 -9.05 7.06
CA PHE A 232 16.42 -8.31 6.71
C PHE A 232 15.22 -8.79 7.54
N LEU A 233 14.47 -7.84 8.08
CA LEU A 233 13.14 -8.10 8.65
C LEU A 233 12.07 -7.41 7.81
N PHE A 234 11.23 -8.19 7.14
CA PHE A 234 10.03 -7.67 6.49
C PHE A 234 8.85 -7.76 7.47
N LYS A 235 8.41 -6.61 7.97
CA LYS A 235 7.32 -6.50 8.92
C LYS A 235 6.05 -5.97 8.27
N LEU A 236 4.89 -6.55 8.58
CA LEU A 236 3.59 -5.99 8.18
C LEU A 236 2.91 -5.25 9.35
N ILE A 237 3.69 -4.71 10.27
CA ILE A 237 3.22 -3.88 11.35
C ILE A 237 3.52 -2.43 10.97
N PRO A 238 2.51 -1.55 10.97
CA PRO A 238 2.71 -0.15 10.63
C PRO A 238 3.71 0.55 11.53
N TRP A 239 4.57 1.39 10.95
CA TRP A 239 5.57 2.13 11.70
C TRP A 239 4.98 2.98 12.81
N GLU A 240 3.82 3.63 12.58
CA GLU A 240 3.15 4.43 13.60
C GLU A 240 2.68 3.57 14.78
N ASN A 241 2.19 2.35 14.53
CA ASN A 241 1.78 1.44 15.60
C ASN A 241 2.98 0.99 16.44
N ILE A 242 4.09 0.64 15.80
CA ILE A 242 5.33 0.30 16.53
C ILE A 242 5.75 1.45 17.44
N ALA A 243 5.73 2.69 16.95
CA ALA A 243 6.17 3.84 17.74
C ALA A 243 5.21 4.22 18.87
N ILE A 244 3.90 3.99 18.70
CA ILE A 244 2.85 4.40 19.66
C ILE A 244 2.57 3.28 20.66
N ASP A 245 2.39 2.04 20.16
CA ASP A 245 1.95 0.91 20.97
C ASP A 245 3.12 0.12 21.57
N GLU A 246 4.29 0.10 20.89
CA GLU A 246 5.48 -0.66 21.25
C GLU A 246 6.76 0.21 21.26
N PRO A 247 6.82 1.30 22.07
CA PRO A 247 7.93 2.26 22.02
C PRO A 247 9.29 1.66 22.38
N GLU A 248 9.33 0.61 23.18
CA GLU A 248 10.57 -0.12 23.51
C GLU A 248 11.09 -0.86 22.26
N LEU A 249 10.21 -1.47 21.47
CA LEU A 249 10.58 -2.10 20.21
C LEU A 249 11.11 -1.06 19.21
N ALA A 250 10.47 0.12 19.13
CA ALA A 250 10.96 1.21 18.27
C ALA A 250 12.40 1.60 18.61
N LEU A 251 12.76 1.68 19.91
CA LEU A 251 14.12 1.99 20.35
C LEU A 251 15.13 0.87 20.02
N LEU A 252 14.73 -0.41 20.16
CA LEU A 252 15.56 -1.54 19.78
C LEU A 252 15.83 -1.53 18.27
N MET A 253 14.79 -1.30 17.45
CA MET A 253 14.91 -1.21 16.00
C MET A 253 15.82 -0.06 15.57
N GLN A 254 15.70 1.10 16.22
CA GLN A 254 16.61 2.24 15.98
C GLN A 254 18.07 1.84 16.26
N GLY A 255 18.35 1.24 17.40
CA GLY A 255 19.70 0.80 17.75
C GLY A 255 20.28 -0.21 16.75
N MET A 256 19.46 -1.16 16.28
CA MET A 256 19.89 -2.14 15.26
C MET A 256 20.19 -1.47 13.92
N MET A 257 19.42 -0.47 13.49
CA MET A 257 19.70 0.31 12.27
C MET A 257 21.00 1.12 12.41
N GLU A 258 21.22 1.81 13.54
CA GLU A 258 22.43 2.57 13.83
C GLU A 258 23.67 1.67 13.82
N ASN A 259 23.56 0.45 14.35
CA ASN A 259 24.62 -0.56 14.35
C ASN A 259 24.74 -1.31 12.98
N LYS A 260 23.84 -1.06 12.04
CA LYS A 260 23.79 -1.71 10.71
C LYS A 260 23.66 -3.25 10.77
N ASN A 261 22.94 -3.75 11.79
CA ASN A 261 22.77 -5.18 12.02
C ASN A 261 21.51 -5.74 11.37
N THR A 262 20.53 -4.88 11.05
CA THR A 262 19.27 -5.29 10.41
C THR A 262 18.71 -4.17 9.52
N ILE A 263 18.23 -4.54 8.35
CA ILE A 263 17.49 -3.68 7.46
C ILE A 263 16.00 -4.03 7.56
N PHE A 264 15.16 -3.01 7.84
CA PHE A 264 13.72 -3.19 7.97
C PHE A 264 13.00 -2.85 6.65
N LEU A 265 12.09 -3.72 6.20
CA LEU A 265 11.27 -3.59 4.98
C LEU A 265 9.77 -3.49 5.36
N ASN A 266 8.96 -2.64 4.76
CA ASN A 266 9.36 -1.43 4.03
C ASN A 266 10.09 -0.47 4.98
N PRO A 267 11.00 0.37 4.47
CA PRO A 267 11.85 1.22 5.32
C PRO A 267 11.05 2.31 6.06
N ALA A 268 11.63 2.84 7.15
CA ALA A 268 10.94 3.79 8.01
C ALA A 268 10.49 5.07 7.32
N TYR A 269 11.17 5.52 6.26
CA TYR A 269 10.76 6.72 5.53
C TYR A 269 9.40 6.57 4.83
N THR A 270 8.93 5.34 4.57
CA THR A 270 7.63 5.11 3.92
C THR A 270 6.44 5.61 4.74
N ILE A 271 6.61 5.79 6.06
CA ILE A 271 5.59 6.42 6.90
C ILE A 271 5.26 7.86 6.47
N LEU A 272 6.22 8.58 5.86
CA LEU A 272 5.95 9.91 5.31
C LEU A 272 4.90 9.81 4.20
N PHE A 273 5.08 8.84 3.28
CA PHE A 273 4.16 8.59 2.18
C PHE A 273 2.79 8.08 2.67
N GLN A 274 2.80 7.26 3.72
CA GLN A 274 1.60 6.69 4.35
C GLN A 274 0.73 7.76 5.02
N SER A 275 1.33 8.83 5.55
CA SER A 275 0.58 9.93 6.19
C SER A 275 -0.26 10.69 5.18
N LYS A 276 -1.59 10.68 5.33
CA LYS A 276 -2.51 11.46 4.48
C LYS A 276 -2.25 12.97 4.55
N ARG A 277 -1.56 13.45 5.60
CA ARG A 277 -1.14 14.85 5.71
C ARG A 277 -0.01 15.18 4.74
N PHE A 278 0.71 14.19 4.21
CA PHE A 278 1.72 14.36 3.17
C PHE A 278 1.12 14.90 1.86
N LEU A 279 -0.15 14.61 1.57
CA LEU A 279 -0.87 15.14 0.41
C LEU A 279 -0.90 16.68 0.39
N LYS A 280 -0.86 17.32 1.56
CA LYS A 280 -0.76 18.79 1.66
C LYS A 280 0.61 19.29 1.21
N LEU A 281 1.68 18.57 1.55
CA LEU A 281 3.03 18.93 1.10
C LEU A 281 3.17 18.78 -0.41
N LEU A 282 2.60 17.70 -0.98
CA LEU A 282 2.53 17.50 -2.43
C LEU A 282 1.79 18.65 -3.11
N TRP A 283 0.61 19.03 -2.58
CA TRP A 283 -0.16 20.14 -3.14
C TRP A 283 0.60 21.48 -3.09
N ASP A 284 1.33 21.75 -2.02
CA ASP A 284 2.11 22.96 -1.89
C ASP A 284 3.29 23.01 -2.88
N ARG A 285 3.94 21.86 -3.10
CA ARG A 285 5.09 21.76 -4.01
C ARG A 285 4.64 21.76 -5.47
N TYR A 286 3.52 21.12 -5.79
CA TYR A 286 2.98 20.96 -7.14
C TYR A 286 1.55 21.52 -7.24
N PRO A 287 1.34 22.84 -7.05
CA PRO A 287 0.00 23.41 -7.01
C PRO A 287 -0.71 23.24 -8.36
N ASN A 288 -1.97 22.84 -8.32
CA ASN A 288 -2.80 22.55 -9.48
C ASN A 288 -2.31 21.43 -10.40
N HIS A 289 -1.44 20.55 -9.91
CA HIS A 289 -1.04 19.39 -10.70
C HIS A 289 -2.26 18.52 -11.07
N PRO A 290 -2.37 18.03 -12.33
CA PRO A 290 -3.56 17.32 -12.80
C PRO A 290 -3.89 16.04 -12.02
N LEU A 291 -2.90 15.37 -11.43
CA LEU A 291 -3.09 14.17 -10.61
C LEU A 291 -3.47 14.48 -9.15
N LEU A 292 -3.27 15.71 -8.68
CA LEU A 292 -3.51 16.07 -7.28
C LEU A 292 -4.89 16.68 -7.07
N LEU A 293 -5.35 16.64 -5.83
CA LEU A 293 -6.52 17.35 -5.30
C LEU A 293 -6.05 18.42 -4.31
N GLU A 294 -6.71 19.57 -4.29
CA GLU A 294 -6.42 20.60 -3.29
C GLU A 294 -6.52 19.99 -1.88
N THR A 295 -5.46 20.16 -1.11
CA THR A 295 -5.35 19.57 0.22
C THR A 295 -4.84 20.62 1.20
N SER A 296 -5.44 20.65 2.41
CA SER A 296 -5.12 21.61 3.47
C SER A 296 -5.20 20.96 4.84
N TYR A 297 -4.50 21.53 5.82
CA TYR A 297 -4.65 21.14 7.23
C TYR A 297 -5.88 21.76 7.88
N GLU A 298 -6.46 22.78 7.25
CA GLU A 298 -7.70 23.43 7.64
C GLU A 298 -8.79 23.22 6.58
N PRO A 299 -10.08 23.36 6.93
CA PRO A 299 -11.16 23.20 5.96
C PRO A 299 -10.99 24.10 4.73
N LEU A 300 -11.23 23.52 3.55
CA LEU A 300 -11.19 24.26 2.28
C LEU A 300 -12.38 25.22 2.15
N SER A 301 -12.12 26.42 1.65
CA SER A 301 -13.16 27.43 1.47
C SER A 301 -14.02 27.15 0.25
N ASN A 302 -15.36 27.11 0.42
CA ASN A 302 -16.34 26.98 -0.66
C ASN A 302 -16.15 25.76 -1.58
N LYS A 303 -15.62 24.65 -1.04
CA LYS A 303 -15.45 23.39 -1.76
C LYS A 303 -16.08 22.23 -1.02
N LYS A 304 -16.68 21.31 -1.78
CA LYS A 304 -16.98 19.97 -1.27
C LYS A 304 -15.67 19.27 -0.95
N GLN A 305 -15.55 18.68 0.22
CA GLN A 305 -14.30 18.16 0.73
C GLN A 305 -14.50 16.93 1.60
N ILE A 306 -13.45 16.16 1.74
CA ILE A 306 -13.39 15.05 2.68
C ILE A 306 -12.33 15.35 3.74
N LYS A 307 -12.73 15.26 5.02
CA LYS A 307 -11.83 15.22 6.14
C LYS A 307 -11.37 13.79 6.35
N LYS A 308 -10.07 13.59 6.48
CA LYS A 308 -9.43 12.31 6.84
C LYS A 308 -8.52 12.55 8.04
N VAL A 309 -7.97 11.48 8.62
CA VAL A 309 -6.92 11.56 9.64
C VAL A 309 -5.62 10.98 9.11
N ALA A 310 -4.49 11.42 9.64
CA ALA A 310 -3.15 11.13 9.12
C ALA A 310 -2.94 9.65 8.79
N PHE A 311 -3.24 8.74 9.73
CA PHE A 311 -3.03 7.29 9.61
C PHE A 311 -4.32 6.48 9.67
N GLY A 312 -5.48 7.09 9.28
CA GLY A 312 -6.75 6.36 9.18
C GLY A 312 -6.73 5.28 8.10
N ARG A 313 -7.44 4.18 8.33
CA ARG A 313 -7.57 3.03 7.43
C ARG A 313 -9.02 2.70 7.19
N GLU A 314 -9.32 1.99 6.08
CA GLU A 314 -10.65 1.46 5.76
C GLU A 314 -11.76 2.52 5.83
N GLY A 315 -11.45 3.76 5.42
CA GLY A 315 -12.38 4.87 5.48
C GLY A 315 -12.78 5.35 6.88
N ALA A 316 -12.18 4.77 7.95
CA ALA A 316 -12.48 5.15 9.33
C ALA A 316 -12.10 6.60 9.63
N ASN A 317 -12.88 7.25 10.53
CA ASN A 317 -12.72 8.65 10.92
C ASN A 317 -12.71 9.64 9.74
N SER A 318 -13.45 9.32 8.68
CA SER A 318 -13.62 10.17 7.51
C SER A 318 -14.96 10.90 7.54
N GLU A 319 -15.01 12.13 7.00
CA GLU A 319 -16.23 12.91 6.94
C GLU A 319 -16.29 13.76 5.67
N ILE A 320 -17.37 13.62 4.89
CA ILE A 320 -17.60 14.39 3.67
C ILE A 320 -18.46 15.60 4.01
N PHE A 321 -18.01 16.77 3.57
CA PHE A 321 -18.72 18.03 3.74
C PHE A 321 -19.10 18.64 2.40
N GLU A 322 -20.29 19.23 2.32
CA GLU A 322 -20.63 20.15 1.25
C GLU A 322 -19.81 21.46 1.34
N ALA A 323 -19.82 22.24 0.26
CA ALA A 323 -19.17 23.55 0.25
C ALA A 323 -19.65 24.51 1.36
N SER A 324 -20.87 24.30 1.87
CA SER A 324 -21.46 25.02 3.03
C SER A 324 -20.96 24.53 4.39
N MET A 325 -20.06 23.54 4.43
CA MET A 325 -19.62 22.82 5.64
C MET A 325 -20.72 21.98 6.32
N GLN A 326 -21.83 21.71 5.62
CA GLN A 326 -22.80 20.71 6.07
C GLN A 326 -22.20 19.30 5.90
N SER A 327 -22.19 18.51 6.96
CA SER A 327 -21.79 17.09 6.92
C SER A 327 -22.81 16.28 6.11
N LEU A 328 -22.29 15.53 5.13
CA LEU A 328 -23.10 14.64 4.28
C LEU A 328 -23.00 13.18 4.74
N LEU A 329 -21.81 12.75 5.05
CA LEU A 329 -21.52 11.38 5.46
C LEU A 329 -20.32 11.40 6.41
N LYS A 330 -20.43 10.61 7.47
CA LYS A 330 -19.37 10.46 8.47
C LYS A 330 -19.21 8.99 8.83
N THR A 331 -17.97 8.57 9.00
CA THR A 331 -17.60 7.26 9.52
C THR A 331 -16.93 7.42 10.88
N ASP A 332 -17.21 6.49 11.77
CA ASP A 332 -16.54 6.39 13.07
C ASP A 332 -15.27 5.52 12.92
N GLY A 333 -14.41 5.51 13.95
CA GLY A 333 -13.23 4.68 13.98
C GLY A 333 -12.32 4.97 15.17
N VAL A 334 -11.22 4.21 15.25
CA VAL A 334 -10.28 4.24 16.40
C VAL A 334 -9.16 5.26 16.22
N TYR A 335 -9.07 5.92 15.07
CA TYR A 335 -7.95 6.79 14.68
C TYR A 335 -8.17 8.27 15.03
N SER A 336 -9.14 8.59 15.91
CA SER A 336 -9.52 9.97 16.24
C SER A 336 -8.42 10.82 16.88
N ASN A 337 -7.37 10.19 17.41
CA ASN A 337 -6.23 10.86 18.02
C ASN A 337 -5.24 11.44 17.00
N HIS A 338 -5.31 11.02 15.74
CA HIS A 338 -4.47 11.53 14.67
C HIS A 338 -4.95 12.88 14.13
N LYS A 339 -3.99 13.70 13.69
CA LYS A 339 -4.28 15.02 13.14
C LYS A 339 -5.11 14.92 11.85
N PRO A 340 -6.09 15.80 11.66
CA PRO A 340 -6.92 15.82 10.46
C PRO A 340 -6.18 16.43 9.26
N VAL A 341 -6.69 16.10 8.07
CA VAL A 341 -6.38 16.73 6.78
C VAL A 341 -7.67 16.83 5.97
N TYR A 342 -7.82 17.89 5.20
CA TYR A 342 -8.96 18.16 4.34
C TYR A 342 -8.51 18.12 2.88
N GLN A 343 -9.14 17.27 2.08
CA GLN A 343 -8.87 17.11 0.66
C GLN A 343 -10.11 17.45 -0.13
N GLU A 344 -9.97 18.17 -1.25
CA GLU A 344 -11.07 18.40 -2.18
C GLU A 344 -11.73 17.06 -2.54
N PHE A 345 -13.06 17.01 -2.45
CA PHE A 345 -13.80 15.79 -2.75
C PHE A 345 -13.84 15.56 -4.26
N TYR A 346 -13.39 14.41 -4.70
CA TYR A 346 -13.50 13.95 -6.08
C TYR A 346 -14.30 12.66 -6.15
N GLU A 347 -15.30 12.64 -7.03
CA GLU A 347 -16.22 11.50 -7.13
C GLU A 347 -15.54 10.31 -7.83
N LEU A 348 -15.60 9.14 -7.19
CA LEU A 348 -15.15 7.88 -7.76
C LEU A 348 -15.90 7.54 -9.04
N ASN A 349 -15.37 6.61 -9.83
CA ASN A 349 -16.14 6.00 -10.89
C ASN A 349 -17.36 5.29 -10.29
N SER A 350 -18.49 5.32 -10.99
CA SER A 350 -19.72 4.72 -10.45
C SER A 350 -20.48 3.91 -11.49
N HIS A 351 -21.12 2.84 -11.04
CA HIS A 351 -22.00 1.99 -11.84
C HIS A 351 -23.14 1.47 -10.95
N ASN A 352 -24.38 1.61 -11.40
CA ASN A 352 -25.59 1.15 -10.68
C ASN A 352 -25.68 1.63 -9.21
N GLY A 353 -25.22 2.86 -8.93
CA GLY A 353 -25.28 3.45 -7.58
C GLY A 353 -24.19 3.00 -6.60
N LEU A 354 -23.23 2.19 -7.07
CA LEU A 354 -22.03 1.81 -6.33
C LEU A 354 -20.79 2.51 -6.92
N TYR A 355 -19.79 2.71 -6.08
CA TYR A 355 -18.57 3.41 -6.42
C TYR A 355 -17.40 2.45 -6.56
N TYR A 356 -16.49 2.74 -7.50
CA TYR A 356 -15.33 1.91 -7.84
C TYR A 356 -14.07 2.75 -7.73
N GLN A 357 -13.19 2.33 -6.84
CA GLN A 357 -11.89 2.95 -6.61
C GLN A 357 -10.80 2.11 -7.28
N PRO A 358 -10.06 2.65 -8.24
CA PRO A 358 -8.88 1.99 -8.77
C PRO A 358 -7.74 2.02 -7.75
N ASN A 359 -7.06 0.88 -7.65
CA ASN A 359 -5.90 0.66 -6.79
C ASN A 359 -4.75 0.16 -7.67
N VAL A 360 -3.63 0.88 -7.68
CA VAL A 360 -2.46 0.53 -8.50
C VAL A 360 -1.30 0.18 -7.59
N PHE A 361 -0.80 -1.05 -7.73
CA PHE A 361 0.42 -1.47 -7.04
C PHE A 361 1.66 -0.92 -7.73
N PHE A 362 2.62 -0.57 -6.90
CA PHE A 362 3.92 -0.04 -7.27
C PHE A 362 5.02 -0.90 -6.64
N ALA A 363 5.93 -1.44 -7.45
CA ALA A 363 7.12 -2.17 -7.04
C ALA A 363 8.26 -1.76 -7.98
N TYR A 364 8.97 -0.68 -7.63
CA TYR A 364 9.90 0.05 -8.49
C TYR A 364 9.21 0.85 -9.62
N GLU A 365 8.22 0.28 -10.25
CA GLU A 365 7.29 0.89 -11.21
C GLU A 365 5.86 0.41 -10.95
N SER A 366 4.89 1.05 -11.58
CA SER A 366 3.48 0.60 -11.53
C SER A 366 3.35 -0.78 -12.16
N CYS A 367 2.79 -1.75 -11.45
CA CYS A 367 2.86 -3.15 -11.89
C CYS A 367 1.53 -3.89 -11.91
N ALA A 368 0.49 -3.38 -11.26
CA ALA A 368 -0.82 -4.04 -11.30
C ALA A 368 -1.96 -3.09 -10.92
N LEU A 369 -3.14 -3.34 -11.52
CA LEU A 369 -4.38 -2.63 -11.26
C LEU A 369 -5.40 -3.58 -10.63
N GLY A 370 -6.09 -3.14 -9.60
CA GLY A 370 -7.28 -3.75 -9.03
C GLY A 370 -8.33 -2.68 -8.74
N PHE A 371 -9.53 -3.10 -8.33
CA PHE A 371 -10.58 -2.18 -7.93
C PHE A 371 -11.20 -2.60 -6.61
N ARG A 372 -11.65 -1.61 -5.83
CA ARG A 372 -12.56 -1.85 -4.71
C ARG A 372 -13.91 -1.21 -5.02
N LYS A 373 -15.00 -1.90 -4.63
CA LYS A 373 -16.38 -1.44 -4.85
C LYS A 373 -17.12 -1.33 -3.53
N GLY A 374 -17.78 -0.19 -3.33
CA GLY A 374 -18.55 0.03 -2.11
C GLY A 374 -19.43 1.27 -2.15
N GLY A 375 -19.62 1.86 -0.98
CA GLY A 375 -20.30 3.13 -0.80
C GLY A 375 -19.46 4.33 -1.23
N LEU A 376 -19.91 5.53 -0.90
CA LEU A 376 -19.24 6.79 -1.21
C LEU A 376 -17.90 6.94 -0.46
N ILE A 377 -17.80 6.38 0.74
CA ILE A 377 -16.55 6.10 1.46
C ILE A 377 -16.41 4.59 1.44
N LEU A 378 -15.28 4.09 0.98
CA LEU A 378 -14.98 2.66 1.01
C LEU A 378 -14.55 2.27 2.43
N ASP A 379 -15.04 1.11 2.86
CA ASP A 379 -14.84 0.55 4.19
C ASP A 379 -14.34 -0.91 4.11
N ASN A 380 -14.27 -1.60 5.24
CA ASN A 380 -13.87 -3.01 5.32
C ASN A 380 -14.87 -3.99 4.67
N PHE A 381 -16.12 -3.58 4.40
CA PHE A 381 -17.11 -4.38 3.66
C PHE A 381 -17.04 -4.15 2.15
N SER A 382 -16.20 -3.23 1.70
CA SER A 382 -16.03 -2.95 0.27
C SER A 382 -15.36 -4.12 -0.43
N LYS A 383 -15.98 -4.56 -1.54
CA LYS A 383 -15.57 -5.77 -2.27
C LYS A 383 -14.38 -5.50 -3.18
N PHE A 384 -13.54 -6.53 -3.34
CA PHE A 384 -12.56 -6.54 -4.43
C PHE A 384 -13.25 -6.81 -5.77
N VAL A 385 -12.86 -6.10 -6.82
CA VAL A 385 -13.37 -6.24 -8.19
C VAL A 385 -12.19 -6.42 -9.15
N SER A 386 -12.25 -7.48 -9.95
CA SER A 386 -11.25 -7.72 -11.00
C SER A 386 -11.40 -6.75 -12.17
N HIS A 387 -10.41 -6.74 -13.06
CA HIS A 387 -10.49 -6.02 -14.32
C HIS A 387 -10.04 -6.89 -15.51
N MET A 388 -10.38 -6.44 -16.71
CA MET A 388 -9.90 -7.03 -17.97
C MET A 388 -9.55 -5.91 -18.94
N LEU A 389 -8.43 -6.06 -19.64
CA LEU A 389 -8.04 -5.21 -20.76
C LEU A 389 -8.82 -5.57 -22.01
N GLN A 390 -9.36 -4.55 -22.69
CA GLN A 390 -10.13 -4.69 -23.91
C GLN A 390 -9.23 -4.83 -25.14
#